data_d939a704bc3e2dba59eed3929689bdd7
#
_entry.id   d939a704bc3e2dba59eed3929689bdd7
#
_cell.length_a   1.000
_cell.length_b   1.000
_cell.length_c   1.000
_cell.angle_alpha   90.00
_cell.angle_beta   90.00
_cell.angle_gamma   90.00
#
_symmetry.space_group_name_H-M   'P 1'
#
loop_
_entity.id
_entity.type
_entity.pdbx_description
1 polymer ?
#
loop_
_entity_poly.entity_id
_entity_poly.type
_entity_poly.pdbx_seq_one_letter_code
_entity_poly.pdbx_strand_id
1 'polypeptide(L)'
;MKILIVATDYFNESNGLCISTQRFIKCFKERGHEVRVVTNNRRGTPDYPLEVYKVPLFNGIIEKEGYTFAKKDEKVITEALEWCDIVHLEDPFPLGKYTSKLALKLGKPCTATFHLYPENMTYSAGINWMHINGTIMRYFRSAFKECMMIQCPTELVKKRLIKYHFKNRLEVVSNGIAPEAIQNERLVKPGDIKDKFIILSTGRYSHEKNQAELLKAVALSKHKDNIKLILTGQGPLEKKLKKLANNLKLDVDFGFYPQDDLKQIRGYSDLYVHAAKVEVEGMACMEAFASGCVPIIAKNKLSSTWAYSISDNNMYRSGNTKELANKIDYWYENKEELKNYQKKYYDLGQGLLLYKSADSMLLKFEEIVNENIK
;
A
#
# COMPACT_ATOMS: atom_id res chain seq x y z
N MET A 1 -11.58 17.32 -17.31
CA MET A 1 -11.39 16.05 -18.09
C MET A 1 -12.38 14.99 -17.62
N LYS A 2 -12.70 14.08 -18.54
CA LYS A 2 -13.40 12.82 -18.26
C LYS A 2 -12.39 11.71 -18.05
N ILE A 3 -12.25 11.25 -16.84
CA ILE A 3 -11.24 10.25 -16.44
C ILE A 3 -11.94 8.90 -16.21
N LEU A 4 -11.54 7.87 -16.95
CA LEU A 4 -12.02 6.51 -16.75
C LEU A 4 -11.02 5.73 -15.90
N ILE A 5 -11.46 5.26 -14.74
CA ILE A 5 -10.66 4.37 -13.89
C ILE A 5 -11.10 2.91 -14.14
N VAL A 6 -10.12 2.05 -14.38
CA VAL A 6 -10.36 0.62 -14.62
C VAL A 6 -9.63 -0.19 -13.56
N ALA A 7 -10.39 -0.85 -12.71
CA ALA A 7 -9.89 -1.68 -11.63
C ALA A 7 -10.60 -3.03 -11.62
N THR A 8 -9.84 -4.09 -11.40
CA THR A 8 -10.40 -5.45 -11.29
C THR A 8 -11.31 -5.59 -10.07
N ASP A 9 -10.97 -4.94 -8.95
CA ASP A 9 -11.80 -4.77 -7.75
C ASP A 9 -11.67 -3.32 -7.26
N TYR A 10 -12.78 -2.69 -6.87
CA TYR A 10 -12.82 -1.29 -6.46
C TYR A 10 -13.45 -1.09 -5.08
N PHE A 11 -14.45 -1.88 -4.72
CA PHE A 11 -15.24 -1.67 -3.50
C PHE A 11 -14.70 -2.40 -2.26
N ASN A 12 -13.48 -2.95 -2.31
CA ASN A 12 -12.91 -3.69 -1.19
C ASN A 12 -12.22 -2.74 -0.20
N GLU A 13 -12.90 -2.42 0.89
CA GLU A 13 -12.41 -1.51 1.94
C GLU A 13 -11.21 -2.06 2.76
N SER A 14 -10.86 -3.33 2.61
CA SER A 14 -9.71 -3.94 3.26
C SER A 14 -8.47 -4.04 2.36
N ASN A 15 -8.59 -3.64 1.08
CA ASN A 15 -7.51 -3.69 0.11
C ASN A 15 -6.90 -2.30 -0.10
N GLY A 16 -5.60 -2.16 0.18
CA GLY A 16 -4.89 -0.88 0.05
C GLY A 16 -4.94 -0.26 -1.35
N LEU A 17 -4.96 -1.08 -2.43
CA LEU A 17 -5.14 -0.61 -3.80
C LEU A 17 -6.52 0.06 -3.95
N CYS A 18 -7.59 -0.62 -3.54
CA CYS A 18 -8.95 -0.09 -3.65
C CYS A 18 -9.13 1.21 -2.85
N ILE A 19 -8.58 1.25 -1.63
CA ILE A 19 -8.60 2.45 -0.79
C ILE A 19 -7.85 3.62 -1.46
N SER A 20 -6.65 3.36 -2.01
CA SER A 20 -5.88 4.37 -2.72
C SER A 20 -6.64 4.91 -3.93
N THR A 21 -7.17 4.02 -4.77
CA THR A 21 -7.98 4.39 -5.94
C THR A 21 -9.17 5.25 -5.57
N GLN A 22 -9.95 4.86 -4.55
CA GLN A 22 -11.11 5.64 -4.07
C GLN A 22 -10.70 7.04 -3.60
N ARG A 23 -9.58 7.15 -2.89
CA ARG A 23 -9.03 8.42 -2.41
C ARG A 23 -8.62 9.35 -3.56
N PHE A 24 -7.94 8.82 -4.59
CA PHE A 24 -7.60 9.58 -5.79
C PHE A 24 -8.85 10.04 -6.55
N ILE A 25 -9.83 9.17 -6.76
CA ILE A 25 -11.10 9.51 -7.41
C ILE A 25 -11.80 10.66 -6.68
N LYS A 26 -11.87 10.59 -5.34
CA LYS A 26 -12.43 11.68 -4.52
C LYS A 26 -11.72 12.99 -4.79
N CYS A 27 -10.38 13.01 -4.75
CA CYS A 27 -9.58 14.19 -5.02
C CYS A 27 -9.77 14.74 -6.45
N PHE A 28 -9.88 13.87 -7.46
CA PHE A 28 -10.10 14.28 -8.84
C PHE A 28 -11.48 14.92 -9.02
N LYS A 29 -12.53 14.36 -8.41
CA LYS A 29 -13.88 14.92 -8.41
C LYS A 29 -13.95 16.28 -7.69
N GLU A 30 -13.27 16.43 -6.56
CA GLU A 30 -13.17 17.69 -5.81
C GLU A 30 -12.48 18.80 -6.62
N ARG A 31 -11.66 18.44 -7.62
CA ARG A 31 -11.00 19.37 -8.57
C ARG A 31 -11.81 19.61 -9.85
N GLY A 32 -13.07 19.18 -9.88
CA GLY A 32 -13.98 19.42 -10.99
C GLY A 32 -13.82 18.49 -12.19
N HIS A 33 -13.13 17.35 -12.03
CA HIS A 33 -13.05 16.34 -13.09
C HIS A 33 -14.20 15.34 -13.00
N GLU A 34 -14.73 14.90 -14.14
CA GLU A 34 -15.67 13.80 -14.22
C GLU A 34 -14.93 12.47 -14.15
N VAL A 35 -15.24 11.64 -13.16
CA VAL A 35 -14.57 10.35 -12.99
C VAL A 35 -15.60 9.24 -12.96
N ARG A 36 -15.45 8.24 -13.82
CA ARG A 36 -16.26 7.00 -13.85
C ARG A 36 -15.38 5.77 -13.68
N VAL A 37 -15.99 4.69 -13.19
CA VAL A 37 -15.29 3.45 -12.83
C VAL A 37 -15.85 2.26 -13.60
N VAL A 38 -14.94 1.50 -14.22
CA VAL A 38 -15.20 0.15 -14.74
C VAL A 38 -14.64 -0.86 -13.74
N THR A 39 -15.48 -1.69 -13.16
CA THR A 39 -15.09 -2.76 -12.24
C THR A 39 -16.16 -3.84 -12.12
N ASN A 40 -15.90 -4.92 -11.35
CA ASN A 40 -16.92 -5.90 -11.06
C ASN A 40 -18.00 -5.36 -10.10
N ASN A 41 -19.23 -5.92 -10.21
CA ASN A 41 -20.40 -5.50 -9.47
C ASN A 41 -20.65 -6.27 -8.16
N ARG A 42 -19.67 -7.04 -7.66
CA ARG A 42 -19.85 -7.91 -6.48
C ARG A 42 -20.17 -7.17 -5.20
N ARG A 43 -19.56 -5.99 -4.97
CA ARG A 43 -19.64 -5.26 -3.70
C ARG A 43 -20.27 -3.89 -3.81
N GLY A 44 -20.69 -3.49 -5.00
CA GLY A 44 -21.27 -2.17 -5.23
C GLY A 44 -21.73 -1.98 -6.67
N THR A 45 -22.23 -0.80 -6.98
CA THR A 45 -22.75 -0.45 -8.32
C THR A 45 -21.81 0.58 -8.95
N PRO A 46 -20.85 0.16 -9.79
CA PRO A 46 -19.98 1.09 -10.52
C PRO A 46 -20.74 1.74 -11.70
N ASP A 47 -20.15 2.79 -12.29
CA ASP A 47 -20.70 3.45 -13.47
C ASP A 47 -20.80 2.47 -14.67
N TYR A 48 -19.82 1.58 -14.82
CA TYR A 48 -19.76 0.55 -15.84
C TYR A 48 -19.57 -0.83 -15.18
N PRO A 49 -20.67 -1.54 -14.86
CA PRO A 49 -20.61 -2.80 -14.15
C PRO A 49 -20.16 -3.96 -15.04
N LEU A 50 -19.24 -4.76 -14.50
CA LEU A 50 -18.82 -6.02 -15.10
C LEU A 50 -19.20 -7.21 -14.21
N GLU A 51 -19.48 -8.35 -14.81
CA GLU A 51 -19.67 -9.60 -14.07
C GLU A 51 -18.37 -10.05 -13.39
N VAL A 52 -18.52 -10.80 -12.30
CA VAL A 52 -17.40 -11.47 -11.62
C VAL A 52 -16.86 -12.60 -12.48
N TYR A 53 -15.55 -12.63 -12.68
CA TYR A 53 -14.84 -13.74 -13.27
C TYR A 53 -14.32 -14.71 -12.20
N LYS A 54 -14.84 -15.93 -12.21
CA LYS A 54 -14.34 -17.01 -11.33
C LYS A 54 -13.22 -17.76 -12.04
N VAL A 55 -12.01 -17.69 -11.45
CA VAL A 55 -10.85 -18.42 -11.96
C VAL A 55 -11.01 -19.90 -11.63
N PRO A 56 -11.14 -20.82 -12.63
CA PRO A 56 -11.27 -22.23 -12.38
C PRO A 56 -10.13 -22.75 -11.48
N LEU A 57 -10.44 -23.64 -10.53
CA LEU A 57 -9.52 -24.27 -9.56
C LEU A 57 -8.87 -23.33 -8.53
N PHE A 58 -8.72 -22.03 -8.80
CA PHE A 58 -7.99 -21.09 -7.95
C PHE A 58 -8.87 -20.04 -7.25
N ASN A 59 -10.17 -19.98 -7.58
CA ASN A 59 -11.06 -18.93 -7.07
C ASN A 59 -11.08 -18.86 -5.54
N GLY A 60 -11.10 -19.98 -4.84
CA GLY A 60 -11.08 -20.00 -3.36
C GLY A 60 -9.79 -19.46 -2.74
N ILE A 61 -8.65 -19.58 -3.42
CA ILE A 61 -7.37 -18.99 -2.97
C ILE A 61 -7.40 -17.49 -3.22
N ILE A 62 -7.84 -17.07 -4.42
CA ILE A 62 -7.92 -15.67 -4.84
C ILE A 62 -8.87 -14.88 -3.92
N GLU A 63 -10.04 -15.42 -3.60
CA GLU A 63 -11.01 -14.80 -2.69
C GLU A 63 -10.50 -14.70 -1.24
N LYS A 64 -9.79 -15.73 -0.76
CA LYS A 64 -9.11 -15.68 0.56
C LYS A 64 -8.04 -14.60 0.63
N GLU A 65 -7.37 -14.31 -0.50
CA GLU A 65 -6.42 -13.21 -0.62
C GLU A 65 -7.10 -11.84 -0.79
N GLY A 66 -8.44 -11.79 -0.81
CA GLY A 66 -9.21 -10.55 -0.89
C GLY A 66 -9.36 -9.98 -2.30
N TYR A 67 -9.05 -10.75 -3.34
CA TYR A 67 -9.22 -10.34 -4.73
C TYR A 67 -10.50 -10.89 -5.34
N THR A 68 -11.10 -10.10 -6.24
CA THR A 68 -12.23 -10.52 -7.08
C THR A 68 -11.96 -10.03 -8.50
N PHE A 69 -11.87 -10.95 -9.47
CA PHE A 69 -11.62 -10.57 -10.85
C PHE A 69 -12.93 -10.19 -11.58
N ALA A 70 -12.81 -9.21 -12.49
CA ALA A 70 -13.88 -8.81 -13.38
C ALA A 70 -13.80 -9.57 -14.71
N LYS A 71 -14.93 -10.03 -15.21
CA LYS A 71 -15.08 -10.60 -16.55
C LYS A 71 -15.09 -9.46 -17.56
N LYS A 72 -14.25 -9.54 -18.58
CA LYS A 72 -14.28 -8.56 -19.66
C LYS A 72 -15.60 -8.60 -20.42
N ASP A 73 -16.16 -7.43 -20.70
CA ASP A 73 -17.27 -7.21 -21.62
C ASP A 73 -16.87 -6.12 -22.61
N GLU A 74 -16.72 -6.48 -23.89
CA GLU A 74 -16.22 -5.57 -24.91
C GLU A 74 -17.16 -4.38 -25.13
N LYS A 75 -18.47 -4.61 -25.11
CA LYS A 75 -19.46 -3.56 -25.32
C LYS A 75 -19.40 -2.51 -24.19
N VAL A 76 -19.40 -2.95 -22.94
CA VAL A 76 -19.34 -2.07 -21.77
C VAL A 76 -18.02 -1.29 -21.74
N ILE A 77 -16.89 -1.96 -22.04
CA ILE A 77 -15.57 -1.31 -22.02
C ILE A 77 -15.43 -0.31 -23.17
N THR A 78 -15.98 -0.63 -24.36
CA THR A 78 -15.98 0.30 -25.51
C THR A 78 -16.78 1.55 -25.20
N GLU A 79 -18.01 1.42 -24.69
CA GLU A 79 -18.85 2.55 -24.26
C GLU A 79 -18.12 3.43 -23.24
N ALA A 80 -17.47 2.81 -22.25
CA ALA A 80 -16.69 3.54 -21.24
C ALA A 80 -15.48 4.29 -21.84
N LEU A 81 -14.76 3.68 -22.78
CA LEU A 81 -13.64 4.30 -23.47
C LEU A 81 -14.09 5.44 -24.41
N GLU A 82 -15.21 5.30 -25.09
CA GLU A 82 -15.75 6.39 -25.94
C GLU A 82 -16.13 7.60 -25.11
N TRP A 83 -16.64 7.41 -23.89
CA TRP A 83 -16.99 8.50 -22.98
C TRP A 83 -15.78 9.29 -22.47
N CYS A 84 -14.61 8.68 -22.26
CA CYS A 84 -13.50 9.32 -21.56
C CYS A 84 -12.53 10.10 -22.46
N ASP A 85 -11.81 11.06 -21.86
CA ASP A 85 -10.66 11.74 -22.44
C ASP A 85 -9.38 10.92 -22.22
N ILE A 86 -9.29 10.23 -21.06
CA ILE A 86 -8.15 9.39 -20.65
C ILE A 86 -8.63 8.19 -19.85
N VAL A 87 -7.99 7.04 -20.05
CA VAL A 87 -8.21 5.85 -19.21
C VAL A 87 -6.98 5.57 -18.34
N HIS A 88 -7.23 5.26 -17.07
CA HIS A 88 -6.22 4.89 -16.09
C HIS A 88 -6.48 3.51 -15.51
N LEU A 89 -5.47 2.64 -15.56
CA LEU A 89 -5.54 1.25 -15.10
C LEU A 89 -4.91 1.11 -13.73
N GLU A 90 -5.62 0.52 -12.78
CA GLU A 90 -5.16 0.33 -11.41
C GLU A 90 -4.43 -1.00 -11.20
N ASP A 91 -4.58 -1.95 -12.13
CA ASP A 91 -3.97 -3.27 -12.00
C ASP A 91 -3.57 -3.89 -13.35
N PRO A 92 -2.55 -4.78 -13.36
CA PRO A 92 -2.06 -5.45 -14.56
C PRO A 92 -2.83 -6.75 -14.90
N PHE A 93 -4.02 -6.96 -14.35
CA PHE A 93 -4.79 -8.17 -14.56
C PHE A 93 -5.45 -8.23 -15.96
N PRO A 94 -6.13 -9.35 -16.31
CA PRO A 94 -6.68 -9.54 -17.66
C PRO A 94 -7.58 -8.40 -18.13
N LEU A 95 -8.38 -7.78 -17.22
CA LEU A 95 -9.21 -6.62 -17.54
C LEU A 95 -8.36 -5.44 -17.99
N GLY A 96 -7.35 -5.04 -17.20
CA GLY A 96 -6.46 -3.92 -17.53
C GLY A 96 -5.71 -4.16 -18.85
N LYS A 97 -5.18 -5.38 -19.05
CA LYS A 97 -4.52 -5.76 -20.31
C LYS A 97 -5.44 -5.70 -21.52
N TYR A 98 -6.69 -6.09 -21.37
CA TYR A 98 -7.68 -6.02 -22.46
C TYR A 98 -8.02 -4.56 -22.76
N THR A 99 -8.28 -3.79 -21.72
CA THR A 99 -8.66 -2.36 -21.85
C THR A 99 -7.53 -1.53 -22.48
N SER A 100 -6.25 -1.77 -22.12
CA SER A 100 -5.12 -1.04 -22.72
C SER A 100 -5.02 -1.25 -24.24
N LYS A 101 -5.25 -2.49 -24.70
CA LYS A 101 -5.27 -2.81 -26.13
C LYS A 101 -6.45 -2.19 -26.88
N LEU A 102 -7.63 -2.19 -26.25
CA LEU A 102 -8.81 -1.60 -26.84
C LEU A 102 -8.71 -0.07 -26.87
N ALA A 103 -8.16 0.54 -25.81
CA ALA A 103 -7.87 1.98 -25.79
C ALA A 103 -6.95 2.40 -26.93
N LEU A 104 -5.86 1.66 -27.17
CA LEU A 104 -4.97 1.89 -28.31
C LEU A 104 -5.72 1.83 -29.65
N LYS A 105 -6.58 0.83 -29.86
CA LYS A 105 -7.39 0.70 -31.09
C LYS A 105 -8.34 1.87 -31.31
N LEU A 106 -8.88 2.44 -30.22
CA LEU A 106 -9.82 3.56 -30.24
C LEU A 106 -9.12 4.92 -30.18
N GLY A 107 -7.77 4.97 -30.21
CA GLY A 107 -7.01 6.20 -30.11
C GLY A 107 -7.15 6.91 -28.77
N LYS A 108 -7.51 6.19 -27.69
CA LYS A 108 -7.66 6.76 -26.37
C LYS A 108 -6.36 6.66 -25.56
N PRO A 109 -5.87 7.77 -24.97
CA PRO A 109 -4.67 7.75 -24.15
C PRO A 109 -4.90 6.88 -22.91
N CYS A 110 -3.93 6.01 -22.63
CA CYS A 110 -3.98 5.05 -21.56
C CYS A 110 -2.79 5.22 -20.62
N THR A 111 -3.04 5.22 -19.31
CA THR A 111 -2.03 5.28 -18.26
C THR A 111 -2.28 4.17 -17.25
N ALA A 112 -1.32 3.91 -16.35
CA ALA A 112 -1.49 2.90 -15.32
C ALA A 112 -0.76 3.28 -14.03
N THR A 113 -1.16 2.66 -12.90
CA THR A 113 -0.40 2.66 -11.65
C THR A 113 0.17 1.28 -11.36
N PHE A 114 1.40 1.24 -10.86
CA PHE A 114 2.05 0.01 -10.43
C PHE A 114 1.86 -0.21 -8.92
N HIS A 115 0.79 -0.91 -8.53
CA HIS A 115 0.40 -1.10 -7.13
C HIS A 115 0.92 -2.35 -6.44
N LEU A 116 1.38 -3.36 -7.19
CA LEU A 116 1.79 -4.62 -6.57
C LEU A 116 2.97 -5.28 -7.28
N TYR A 117 3.84 -5.89 -6.50
CA TYR A 117 4.84 -6.80 -7.00
C TYR A 117 4.29 -8.23 -7.14
N PRO A 118 4.80 -9.04 -8.07
CA PRO A 118 4.47 -10.47 -8.13
C PRO A 118 4.63 -11.17 -6.78
N GLU A 119 5.63 -10.76 -6.00
CA GLU A 119 5.93 -11.30 -4.70
C GLU A 119 4.83 -11.03 -3.66
N ASN A 120 4.03 -9.97 -3.79
CA ASN A 120 2.85 -9.78 -2.93
C ASN A 120 1.88 -10.95 -3.07
N MET A 121 1.68 -11.44 -4.30
CA MET A 121 0.79 -12.57 -4.58
C MET A 121 1.40 -13.90 -4.14
N THR A 122 2.68 -14.16 -4.48
CA THR A 122 3.32 -15.44 -4.23
C THR A 122 3.66 -15.66 -2.76
N TYR A 123 4.08 -14.64 -2.01
CA TYR A 123 4.29 -14.75 -0.56
C TYR A 123 2.98 -14.97 0.21
N SER A 124 1.90 -14.29 -0.18
CA SER A 124 0.59 -14.52 0.42
C SER A 124 0.11 -15.95 0.21
N ALA A 125 0.30 -16.51 -0.99
CA ALA A 125 -0.05 -17.88 -1.32
C ALA A 125 0.91 -18.93 -0.71
N GLY A 126 1.97 -18.50 -0.01
CA GLY A 126 3.00 -19.40 0.53
C GLY A 126 3.93 -20.00 -0.55
N ILE A 127 3.91 -19.46 -1.75
CA ILE A 127 4.69 -19.92 -2.91
C ILE A 127 5.90 -19.01 -3.08
N ASN A 128 7.09 -19.47 -2.73
CA ASN A 128 8.31 -18.68 -2.86
C ASN A 128 9.18 -19.17 -4.06
N TRP A 129 8.63 -19.12 -5.26
CA TRP A 129 9.34 -19.54 -6.47
C TRP A 129 9.78 -18.32 -7.29
N MET A 130 11.08 -18.00 -7.25
CA MET A 130 11.67 -16.87 -7.98
C MET A 130 11.37 -16.88 -9.48
N HIS A 131 11.31 -18.04 -10.11
CA HIS A 131 11.02 -18.18 -11.55
C HIS A 131 9.60 -17.75 -11.90
N ILE A 132 8.63 -18.04 -11.03
CA ILE A 132 7.23 -17.63 -11.22
C ILE A 132 7.12 -16.09 -11.15
N ASN A 133 7.79 -15.44 -10.20
CA ASN A 133 7.77 -13.99 -10.06
C ASN A 133 8.29 -13.26 -11.32
N GLY A 134 9.36 -13.78 -11.93
CA GLY A 134 9.87 -13.26 -13.19
C GLY A 134 8.87 -13.40 -14.35
N THR A 135 8.12 -14.49 -14.39
CA THR A 135 7.08 -14.73 -15.41
C THR A 135 5.88 -13.81 -15.19
N ILE A 136 5.42 -13.66 -13.97
CA ILE A 136 4.34 -12.72 -13.61
C ILE A 136 4.76 -11.29 -13.94
N MET A 137 6.01 -10.88 -13.66
CA MET A 137 6.50 -9.56 -13.99
C MET A 137 6.57 -9.29 -15.50
N ARG A 138 6.93 -10.31 -16.31
CA ARG A 138 6.84 -10.22 -17.77
C ARG A 138 5.39 -10.08 -18.25
N TYR A 139 4.45 -10.77 -17.58
CA TYR A 139 3.03 -10.61 -17.85
C TYR A 139 2.57 -9.18 -17.51
N PHE A 140 2.93 -8.62 -16.35
CA PHE A 140 2.61 -7.23 -15.98
C PHE A 140 3.15 -6.23 -16.99
N ARG A 141 4.41 -6.40 -17.43
CA ARG A 141 4.97 -5.60 -18.52
C ARG A 141 4.13 -5.69 -19.80
N SER A 142 3.68 -6.89 -20.16
CA SER A 142 2.82 -7.11 -21.32
C SER A 142 1.43 -6.47 -21.14
N ALA A 143 0.90 -6.42 -19.92
CA ALA A 143 -0.40 -5.82 -19.62
C ALA A 143 -0.38 -4.29 -19.76
N PHE A 144 0.72 -3.67 -19.34
CA PHE A 144 0.89 -2.22 -19.40
C PHE A 144 1.63 -1.71 -20.65
N LYS A 145 1.92 -2.61 -21.61
CA LYS A 145 2.74 -2.27 -22.79
C LYS A 145 2.18 -1.08 -23.57
N GLU A 146 0.87 -1.02 -23.71
CA GLU A 146 0.17 0.02 -24.49
C GLU A 146 -0.12 1.30 -23.67
N CYS A 147 0.23 1.33 -22.39
CA CYS A 147 0.09 2.55 -21.58
C CYS A 147 1.20 3.55 -21.91
N MET A 148 0.83 4.81 -22.11
CA MET A 148 1.79 5.90 -22.39
C MET A 148 2.65 6.20 -21.16
N MET A 149 2.05 6.10 -19.96
CA MET A 149 2.71 6.38 -18.68
C MET A 149 2.34 5.33 -17.62
N ILE A 150 3.29 5.03 -16.74
CA ILE A 150 3.05 4.25 -15.52
C ILE A 150 3.47 5.08 -14.30
N GLN A 151 2.52 5.32 -13.40
CA GLN A 151 2.80 5.86 -12.07
C GLN A 151 3.56 4.81 -11.25
N CYS A 152 4.68 5.23 -10.70
CA CYS A 152 5.50 4.47 -9.76
C CYS A 152 5.39 5.14 -8.38
N PRO A 153 4.88 4.49 -7.34
CA PRO A 153 4.73 5.12 -6.02
C PRO A 153 6.05 5.61 -5.43
N THR A 154 7.18 5.00 -5.78
CA THR A 154 8.51 5.38 -5.30
C THR A 154 9.58 5.25 -6.38
N GLU A 155 10.72 5.93 -6.20
CA GLU A 155 11.91 5.76 -7.05
C GLU A 155 12.43 4.32 -7.10
N LEU A 156 12.26 3.54 -6.02
CA LEU A 156 12.67 2.14 -5.99
C LEU A 156 11.79 1.28 -6.90
N VAL A 157 10.49 1.56 -6.96
CA VAL A 157 9.57 0.93 -7.92
C VAL A 157 10.00 1.27 -9.34
N LYS A 158 10.21 2.56 -9.66
CA LYS A 158 10.68 3.02 -10.99
C LYS A 158 11.96 2.28 -11.41
N LYS A 159 12.99 2.24 -10.55
CA LYS A 159 14.24 1.51 -10.82
C LYS A 159 14.00 0.02 -11.09
N ARG A 160 13.06 -0.59 -10.37
CA ARG A 160 12.71 -1.99 -10.57
C ARG A 160 12.03 -2.21 -11.92
N LEU A 161 11.10 -1.35 -12.33
CA LEU A 161 10.44 -1.45 -13.64
C LEU A 161 11.43 -1.28 -14.79
N ILE A 162 12.38 -0.35 -14.67
CA ILE A 162 13.48 -0.18 -15.64
C ILE A 162 14.28 -1.49 -15.76
N LYS A 163 14.64 -2.13 -14.65
CA LYS A 163 15.35 -3.41 -14.62
C LYS A 163 14.59 -4.54 -15.32
N TYR A 164 13.25 -4.50 -15.26
CA TYR A 164 12.37 -5.46 -15.96
C TYR A 164 11.99 -5.01 -17.38
N HIS A 165 12.70 -4.00 -17.92
CA HIS A 165 12.56 -3.52 -19.31
C HIS A 165 11.17 -2.97 -19.65
N PHE A 166 10.49 -2.31 -18.72
CA PHE A 166 9.35 -1.47 -19.04
C PHE A 166 9.82 -0.27 -19.87
N LYS A 167 9.16 0.00 -21.00
CA LYS A 167 9.52 1.07 -21.94
C LYS A 167 8.64 2.31 -21.87
N ASN A 168 7.61 2.25 -21.04
CA ASN A 168 6.67 3.33 -20.79
C ASN A 168 7.38 4.55 -20.17
N ARG A 169 6.81 5.74 -20.28
CA ARG A 169 7.16 6.88 -19.43
C ARG A 169 6.87 6.49 -17.98
N LEU A 170 7.89 6.48 -17.12
CA LEU A 170 7.79 6.10 -15.72
C LEU A 170 7.85 7.34 -14.84
N GLU A 171 6.75 7.69 -14.19
CA GLU A 171 6.63 8.87 -13.35
C GLU A 171 6.53 8.48 -11.86
N VAL A 172 7.30 9.17 -11.02
CA VAL A 172 7.27 8.91 -9.57
C VAL A 172 6.25 9.85 -8.94
N VAL A 173 5.12 9.26 -8.53
CA VAL A 173 4.07 9.95 -7.78
C VAL A 173 3.60 9.01 -6.68
N SER A 174 3.76 9.43 -5.42
CA SER A 174 3.30 8.69 -4.23
C SER A 174 1.79 8.45 -4.27
N ASN A 175 1.31 7.37 -3.65
CA ASN A 175 -0.13 7.20 -3.40
C ASN A 175 -0.67 8.23 -2.39
N GLY A 176 0.20 8.92 -1.69
CA GLY A 176 -0.15 9.99 -0.77
C GLY A 176 -0.79 9.52 0.53
N ILE A 177 -0.82 10.42 1.50
CA ILE A 177 -1.44 10.21 2.80
C ILE A 177 -2.73 11.02 2.86
N ALA A 178 -3.85 10.35 3.14
CA ALA A 178 -5.12 11.03 3.34
C ALA A 178 -5.05 11.90 4.60
N PRO A 179 -5.39 13.21 4.53
CA PRO A 179 -5.29 14.11 5.69
C PRO A 179 -6.09 13.62 6.89
N GLU A 180 -7.24 13.00 6.67
CA GLU A 180 -8.09 12.42 7.70
C GLU A 180 -7.44 11.25 8.46
N ALA A 181 -6.44 10.59 7.88
CA ALA A 181 -5.70 9.51 8.52
C ALA A 181 -4.60 10.01 9.48
N ILE A 182 -4.26 11.30 9.43
CA ILE A 182 -3.18 11.89 10.22
C ILE A 182 -3.72 12.40 11.55
N GLN A 183 -3.05 12.06 12.65
CA GLN A 183 -3.23 12.71 13.94
C GLN A 183 -2.28 13.90 14.02
N ASN A 184 -2.85 15.12 14.05
CA ASN A 184 -2.05 16.35 13.99
C ASN A 184 -1.30 16.67 15.29
N GLU A 185 -1.76 16.12 16.41
CA GLU A 185 -1.15 16.34 17.73
C GLU A 185 -0.87 15.01 18.41
N ARG A 186 0.20 14.97 19.18
CA ARG A 186 0.50 13.81 20.02
C ARG A 186 -0.54 13.72 21.14
N LEU A 187 -1.14 12.54 21.28
CA LEU A 187 -2.14 12.27 22.30
C LEU A 187 -1.51 11.71 23.57
N VAL A 188 -2.17 11.97 24.70
CA VAL A 188 -1.84 11.32 25.96
C VAL A 188 -2.24 9.84 25.88
N LYS A 189 -1.38 8.97 26.37
CA LYS A 189 -1.67 7.54 26.44
C LYS A 189 -2.84 7.26 27.38
N PRO A 190 -3.73 6.30 27.07
CA PRO A 190 -4.77 5.84 27.99
C PRO A 190 -4.19 5.42 29.35
N GLY A 191 -4.97 5.59 30.42
CA GLY A 191 -4.47 5.43 31.79
C GLY A 191 -3.88 4.07 32.14
N ASP A 192 -4.39 2.99 31.54
CA ASP A 192 -3.91 1.62 31.73
C ASP A 192 -2.56 1.32 31.07
N ILE A 193 -2.18 2.14 30.06
CA ILE A 193 -0.92 1.99 29.31
C ILE A 193 -0.02 3.23 29.40
N LYS A 194 -0.33 4.18 30.29
CA LYS A 194 0.37 5.48 30.37
C LYS A 194 1.89 5.33 30.54
N ASP A 195 2.34 4.34 31.31
CA ASP A 195 3.73 4.11 31.66
C ASP A 195 4.43 3.15 30.67
N LYS A 196 3.70 2.61 29.71
CA LYS A 196 4.25 1.69 28.70
C LYS A 196 4.86 2.44 27.50
N PHE A 197 5.89 1.85 26.93
CA PHE A 197 6.41 2.24 25.62
C PHE A 197 5.63 1.52 24.53
N ILE A 198 4.91 2.28 23.71
CA ILE A 198 3.94 1.72 22.75
C ILE A 198 4.59 1.55 21.38
N ILE A 199 4.57 0.31 20.88
CA ILE A 199 5.02 -0.01 19.51
C ILE A 199 3.80 -0.47 18.71
N LEU A 200 3.50 0.28 17.65
CA LEU A 200 2.42 -0.02 16.71
C LEU A 200 2.94 -0.75 15.46
N SER A 201 2.17 -1.70 14.96
CA SER A 201 2.35 -2.25 13.61
C SER A 201 0.98 -2.53 13.00
N THR A 202 0.72 -1.95 11.83
CA THR A 202 -0.57 -2.05 11.11
C THR A 202 -0.41 -2.84 9.83
N GLY A 203 -1.31 -3.79 9.58
CA GLY A 203 -1.38 -4.52 8.32
C GLY A 203 -1.94 -5.92 8.46
N ARG A 204 -2.27 -6.52 7.31
CA ARG A 204 -2.77 -7.89 7.24
C ARG A 204 -1.82 -8.86 7.94
N TYR A 205 -2.35 -9.80 8.72
CA TYR A 205 -1.55 -10.85 9.36
C TYR A 205 -1.18 -11.92 8.35
N SER A 206 -0.08 -11.68 7.63
CA SER A 206 0.38 -12.48 6.49
C SER A 206 1.90 -12.63 6.46
N HIS A 207 2.38 -13.57 5.64
CA HIS A 207 3.81 -13.86 5.53
C HIS A 207 4.63 -12.66 5.00
N GLU A 208 4.05 -11.87 4.11
CA GLU A 208 4.71 -10.68 3.57
C GLU A 208 4.87 -9.55 4.58
N LYS A 209 3.91 -9.37 5.51
CA LYS A 209 3.96 -8.33 6.56
C LYS A 209 4.84 -8.71 7.76
N ASN A 210 5.11 -10.00 7.96
CA ASN A 210 6.15 -10.53 8.84
C ASN A 210 6.12 -10.05 10.31
N GLN A 211 4.94 -9.87 10.89
CA GLN A 211 4.78 -9.43 12.29
C GLN A 211 5.47 -10.37 13.29
N ALA A 212 5.71 -11.64 12.91
CA ALA A 212 6.44 -12.60 13.74
C ALA A 212 7.89 -12.15 14.04
N GLU A 213 8.53 -11.41 13.12
CA GLU A 213 9.86 -10.84 13.34
C GLU A 213 9.84 -9.76 14.43
N LEU A 214 8.82 -8.88 14.42
CA LEU A 214 8.61 -7.89 15.45
C LEU A 214 8.39 -8.54 16.83
N LEU A 215 7.51 -9.54 16.94
CA LEU A 215 7.29 -10.27 18.21
C LEU A 215 8.60 -10.84 18.76
N LYS A 216 9.40 -11.49 17.91
CA LYS A 216 10.71 -12.03 18.30
C LYS A 216 11.70 -10.95 18.72
N ALA A 217 11.70 -9.78 18.04
CA ALA A 217 12.58 -8.67 18.36
C ALA A 217 12.25 -8.07 19.72
N VAL A 218 10.96 -7.84 20.01
CA VAL A 218 10.55 -7.35 21.33
C VAL A 218 10.90 -8.34 22.44
N ALA A 219 10.78 -9.66 22.18
CA ALA A 219 11.21 -10.68 23.14
C ALA A 219 12.73 -10.64 23.46
N LEU A 220 13.56 -10.12 22.53
CA LEU A 220 14.99 -9.94 22.72
C LEU A 220 15.36 -8.56 23.30
N SER A 221 14.43 -7.63 23.38
CA SER A 221 14.66 -6.29 23.94
C SER A 221 14.96 -6.38 25.43
N LYS A 222 15.91 -5.57 25.90
CA LYS A 222 16.23 -5.37 27.32
C LYS A 222 15.06 -4.78 28.11
N HIS A 223 14.15 -4.09 27.41
CA HIS A 223 13.03 -3.35 27.98
C HIS A 223 11.67 -4.03 27.73
N LYS A 224 11.68 -5.33 27.39
CA LYS A 224 10.50 -6.12 27.02
C LYS A 224 9.30 -5.90 27.93
N ASP A 225 9.51 -5.88 29.24
CA ASP A 225 8.43 -5.81 30.23
C ASP A 225 7.79 -4.40 30.31
N ASN A 226 8.45 -3.39 29.81
CA ASN A 226 7.96 -1.99 29.71
C ASN A 226 7.34 -1.68 28.35
N ILE A 227 7.40 -2.60 27.39
CA ILE A 227 6.88 -2.42 26.04
C ILE A 227 5.49 -3.04 25.93
N LYS A 228 4.55 -2.29 25.36
CA LYS A 228 3.28 -2.80 24.87
C LYS A 228 3.23 -2.76 23.36
N LEU A 229 2.93 -3.90 22.75
CA LEU A 229 2.71 -3.99 21.31
C LEU A 229 1.23 -3.80 20.99
N ILE A 230 0.94 -3.06 19.94
CA ILE A 230 -0.40 -2.98 19.34
C ILE A 230 -0.28 -3.45 17.89
N LEU A 231 -0.80 -4.63 17.59
CA LEU A 231 -0.84 -5.19 16.25
C LEU A 231 -2.26 -4.99 15.69
N THR A 232 -2.38 -4.11 14.70
CA THR A 232 -3.68 -3.78 14.12
C THR A 232 -3.83 -4.42 12.75
N GLY A 233 -4.88 -5.24 12.60
CA GLY A 233 -5.18 -5.95 11.36
C GLY A 233 -5.87 -7.27 11.61
N GLN A 234 -6.03 -8.02 10.53
CA GLN A 234 -6.56 -9.38 10.54
C GLN A 234 -5.94 -10.18 9.40
N GLY A 235 -5.97 -11.51 9.48
CA GLY A 235 -5.43 -12.34 8.41
C GLY A 235 -5.13 -13.77 8.80
N PRO A 236 -4.67 -14.60 7.85
CA PRO A 236 -4.53 -16.05 8.03
C PRO A 236 -3.54 -16.46 9.11
N LEU A 237 -2.61 -15.58 9.49
CA LEU A 237 -1.60 -15.88 10.51
C LEU A 237 -2.00 -15.48 11.93
N GLU A 238 -3.20 -14.93 12.16
CA GLU A 238 -3.62 -14.41 13.46
C GLU A 238 -3.43 -15.41 14.61
N LYS A 239 -3.96 -16.63 14.46
CA LYS A 239 -3.81 -17.68 15.46
C LYS A 239 -2.35 -18.01 15.77
N LYS A 240 -1.50 -18.04 14.74
CA LYS A 240 -0.06 -18.31 14.89
C LYS A 240 0.66 -17.16 15.60
N LEU A 241 0.32 -15.91 15.29
CA LEU A 241 0.91 -14.74 15.93
C LEU A 241 0.50 -14.64 17.40
N LYS A 242 -0.78 -14.84 17.74
CA LYS A 242 -1.26 -14.90 19.12
C LYS A 242 -0.56 -15.99 19.93
N LYS A 243 -0.43 -17.21 19.37
CA LYS A 243 0.32 -18.30 20.01
C LYS A 243 1.80 -17.93 20.23
N LEU A 244 2.45 -17.29 19.25
CA LEU A 244 3.83 -16.86 19.37
C LEU A 244 3.99 -15.79 20.46
N ALA A 245 3.13 -14.77 20.50
CA ALA A 245 3.15 -13.74 21.52
C ALA A 245 3.02 -14.33 22.95
N ASN A 246 2.08 -15.24 23.14
CA ASN A 246 1.88 -15.93 24.42
C ASN A 246 3.12 -16.75 24.83
N ASN A 247 3.70 -17.52 23.91
CA ASN A 247 4.92 -18.29 24.17
C ASN A 247 6.11 -17.42 24.58
N LEU A 248 6.20 -16.21 24.00
CA LEU A 248 7.25 -15.24 24.31
C LEU A 248 6.90 -14.35 25.52
N LYS A 249 5.73 -14.52 26.12
CA LYS A 249 5.21 -13.76 27.26
C LYS A 249 5.28 -12.25 27.01
N LEU A 250 4.72 -11.81 25.88
CA LEU A 250 4.67 -10.40 25.48
C LEU A 250 3.32 -9.77 25.82
N ASP A 251 3.34 -8.49 26.17
CA ASP A 251 2.14 -7.66 26.33
C ASP A 251 1.73 -7.14 24.92
N VAL A 252 0.71 -7.79 24.32
CA VAL A 252 0.30 -7.54 22.93
C VAL A 252 -1.22 -7.46 22.81
N ASP A 253 -1.70 -6.36 22.26
CA ASP A 253 -3.08 -6.23 21.79
C ASP A 253 -3.16 -6.58 20.30
N PHE A 254 -4.09 -7.46 19.97
CA PHE A 254 -4.42 -7.83 18.60
C PHE A 254 -5.84 -7.37 18.28
N GLY A 255 -6.01 -6.59 17.22
CA GLY A 255 -7.33 -6.12 16.85
C GLY A 255 -7.43 -5.56 15.43
N PHE A 256 -8.66 -5.45 14.96
CA PHE A 256 -9.01 -4.68 13.77
C PHE A 256 -9.81 -3.45 14.22
N TYR A 257 -9.32 -2.28 13.91
CA TYR A 257 -9.85 -1.01 14.42
C TYR A 257 -10.39 -0.16 13.27
N PRO A 258 -11.48 0.59 13.48
CA PRO A 258 -11.92 1.64 12.58
C PRO A 258 -10.83 2.71 12.39
N GLN A 259 -10.92 3.49 11.30
CA GLN A 259 -9.89 4.49 10.99
C GLN A 259 -9.72 5.56 12.06
N ASP A 260 -10.80 5.98 12.71
CA ASP A 260 -10.74 6.98 13.79
C ASP A 260 -10.00 6.45 15.01
N ASP A 261 -10.21 5.18 15.38
CA ASP A 261 -9.48 4.54 16.48
C ASP A 261 -8.00 4.35 16.11
N LEU A 262 -7.71 3.94 14.87
CA LEU A 262 -6.33 3.83 14.38
C LEU A 262 -5.61 5.17 14.40
N LYS A 263 -6.31 6.26 14.08
CA LYS A 263 -5.79 7.61 14.16
C LYS A 263 -5.38 7.96 15.60
N GLN A 264 -6.23 7.64 16.57
CA GLN A 264 -5.91 7.84 17.99
C GLN A 264 -4.72 6.98 18.43
N ILE A 265 -4.71 5.69 18.07
CA ILE A 265 -3.60 4.78 18.39
C ILE A 265 -2.28 5.30 17.83
N ARG A 266 -2.25 5.79 16.59
CA ARG A 266 -1.06 6.46 16.02
C ARG A 266 -0.67 7.69 16.86
N GLY A 267 -1.64 8.47 17.32
CA GLY A 267 -1.41 9.69 18.10
C GLY A 267 -0.65 9.48 19.41
N TYR A 268 -0.82 8.34 20.08
CA TYR A 268 -0.13 8.05 21.34
C TYR A 268 0.98 7.00 21.24
N SER A 269 1.15 6.33 20.09
CA SER A 269 2.22 5.33 19.91
C SER A 269 3.59 5.99 19.80
N ASP A 270 4.61 5.41 20.44
CA ASP A 270 5.98 5.92 20.44
C ASP A 270 6.71 5.55 19.15
N LEU A 271 6.64 4.28 18.76
CA LEU A 271 7.24 3.73 17.54
C LEU A 271 6.20 3.08 16.62
N TYR A 272 6.55 3.06 15.36
CA TYR A 272 5.91 2.20 14.37
C TYR A 272 6.93 1.23 13.79
N VAL A 273 6.66 -0.08 13.81
CA VAL A 273 7.55 -1.06 13.19
C VAL A 273 6.93 -1.61 11.91
N HIS A 274 7.65 -1.42 10.81
CA HIS A 274 7.30 -1.94 9.48
C HIS A 274 8.20 -3.10 9.09
N ALA A 275 7.82 -4.32 9.47
CA ALA A 275 8.62 -5.52 9.25
C ALA A 275 8.39 -6.19 7.89
N ALA A 276 7.66 -5.55 6.97
CA ALA A 276 7.24 -6.13 5.70
C ALA A 276 8.44 -6.57 4.83
N LYS A 277 8.35 -7.79 4.31
CA LYS A 277 9.29 -8.36 3.33
C LYS A 277 9.01 -7.88 1.91
N VAL A 278 7.76 -7.63 1.61
CA VAL A 278 7.31 -7.14 0.30
C VAL A 278 6.38 -5.96 0.51
N GLU A 279 6.74 -4.81 -0.05
CA GLU A 279 5.93 -3.61 0.05
C GLU A 279 6.23 -2.64 -1.10
N VAL A 280 5.20 -2.15 -1.76
CA VAL A 280 5.36 -1.20 -2.87
C VAL A 280 5.63 0.21 -2.35
N GLU A 281 4.88 0.66 -1.35
CA GLU A 281 5.08 1.97 -0.74
C GLU A 281 4.96 1.95 0.79
N GLY A 282 3.93 1.27 1.35
CA GLY A 282 3.74 1.14 2.79
C GLY A 282 2.89 2.25 3.39
N MET A 283 1.69 2.48 2.85
CA MET A 283 0.78 3.54 3.28
C MET A 283 0.54 3.57 4.80
N ALA A 284 0.34 2.41 5.45
CA ALA A 284 0.15 2.35 6.90
C ALA A 284 1.38 2.87 7.70
N CYS A 285 2.59 2.66 7.17
CA CYS A 285 3.81 3.24 7.74
C CYS A 285 3.84 4.75 7.55
N MET A 286 3.44 5.22 6.35
CA MET A 286 3.38 6.65 6.04
C MET A 286 2.35 7.38 6.93
N GLU A 287 1.17 6.82 7.11
CA GLU A 287 0.14 7.35 8.00
C GLU A 287 0.61 7.39 9.47
N ALA A 288 1.38 6.39 9.91
CA ALA A 288 1.92 6.34 11.26
C ALA A 288 2.99 7.42 11.48
N PHE A 289 3.99 7.54 10.60
CA PHE A 289 5.01 8.54 10.79
C PHE A 289 4.50 9.97 10.57
N ALA A 290 3.52 10.17 9.68
CA ALA A 290 2.85 11.46 9.54
C ALA A 290 2.03 11.86 10.77
N SER A 291 1.69 10.91 11.64
CA SER A 291 1.10 11.14 12.96
C SER A 291 2.15 11.24 14.08
N GLY A 292 3.42 11.32 13.73
CA GLY A 292 4.52 11.47 14.67
C GLY A 292 5.00 10.17 15.32
N CYS A 293 4.60 8.97 14.86
CA CYS A 293 5.25 7.73 15.27
C CYS A 293 6.61 7.62 14.59
N VAL A 294 7.68 7.42 15.34
CA VAL A 294 8.99 7.19 14.73
C VAL A 294 9.05 5.78 14.13
N PRO A 295 9.30 5.61 12.83
CA PRO A 295 9.31 4.29 12.22
C PRO A 295 10.66 3.58 12.38
N ILE A 296 10.61 2.24 12.49
CA ILE A 296 11.73 1.33 12.23
C ILE A 296 11.31 0.41 11.09
N ILE A 297 12.01 0.48 9.96
CA ILE A 297 11.57 -0.11 8.70
C ILE A 297 12.54 -1.21 8.24
N ALA A 298 11.99 -2.35 7.84
CA ALA A 298 12.76 -3.46 7.28
C ALA A 298 13.36 -3.08 5.92
N LYS A 299 14.69 -3.05 5.82
CA LYS A 299 15.41 -2.79 4.58
C LYS A 299 15.62 -4.09 3.81
N ASN A 300 15.07 -4.16 2.61
CA ASN A 300 15.28 -5.27 1.67
C ASN A 300 14.97 -4.84 0.22
N LYS A 301 15.21 -5.75 -0.74
CA LYS A 301 15.05 -5.46 -2.19
C LYS A 301 13.60 -5.44 -2.69
N LEU A 302 12.66 -5.97 -1.90
CA LEU A 302 11.25 -6.13 -2.27
C LEU A 302 10.32 -5.18 -1.51
N SER A 303 10.89 -4.33 -0.64
CA SER A 303 10.15 -3.27 0.05
C SER A 303 10.77 -1.93 -0.29
N SER A 304 9.95 -0.97 -0.70
CA SER A 304 10.40 0.40 -0.98
C SER A 304 10.20 1.34 0.21
N THR A 305 9.47 0.93 1.22
CA THR A 305 9.15 1.76 2.40
C THR A 305 10.39 2.27 3.14
N TRP A 306 11.51 1.52 3.13
CA TRP A 306 12.75 1.95 3.79
C TRP A 306 13.36 3.23 3.20
N ALA A 307 12.93 3.66 2.00
CA ALA A 307 13.32 4.96 1.44
C ALA A 307 12.86 6.15 2.31
N TYR A 308 11.87 5.96 3.17
CA TYR A 308 11.41 6.96 4.14
C TYR A 308 12.25 7.00 5.43
N SER A 309 13.27 6.15 5.58
CA SER A 309 14.16 6.19 6.73
C SER A 309 15.09 7.39 6.65
N ILE A 310 15.08 8.25 7.67
CA ILE A 310 15.90 9.47 7.73
C ILE A 310 17.19 9.29 8.54
N SER A 311 17.36 8.13 9.18
CA SER A 311 18.62 7.75 9.84
C SER A 311 18.78 6.23 9.87
N ASP A 312 19.98 5.76 10.22
CA ASP A 312 20.26 4.32 10.38
C ASP A 312 19.46 3.69 11.54
N ASN A 313 19.01 4.49 12.52
CA ASN A 313 18.17 4.01 13.61
C ASN A 313 16.70 3.82 13.21
N ASN A 314 16.31 4.30 12.03
CA ASN A 314 14.98 4.12 11.46
C ASN A 314 14.88 2.94 10.50
N MET A 315 15.93 2.15 10.35
CA MET A 315 15.91 0.95 9.53
C MET A 315 16.73 -0.17 10.13
N TYR A 316 16.40 -1.39 9.72
CA TYR A 316 17.15 -2.59 10.06
C TYR A 316 17.15 -3.56 8.88
N ARG A 317 18.12 -4.45 8.81
CA ARG A 317 18.21 -5.48 7.76
C ARG A 317 17.11 -6.52 7.98
N SER A 318 16.17 -6.65 7.03
CA SER A 318 15.08 -7.64 7.09
C SER A 318 15.61 -9.05 7.37
N GLY A 319 15.02 -9.73 8.34
CA GLY A 319 15.48 -11.03 8.86
C GLY A 319 16.48 -10.94 10.01
N ASN A 320 17.00 -9.76 10.33
CA ASN A 320 17.91 -9.56 11.47
C ASN A 320 17.13 -9.10 12.73
N THR A 321 16.49 -10.05 13.38
CA THR A 321 15.66 -9.82 14.58
C THR A 321 16.45 -9.14 15.71
N LYS A 322 17.74 -9.47 15.85
CA LYS A 322 18.62 -8.87 16.90
C LYS A 322 18.89 -7.39 16.60
N GLU A 323 19.11 -7.02 15.34
CA GLU A 323 19.29 -5.63 14.95
C GLU A 323 18.01 -4.83 15.22
N LEU A 324 16.83 -5.38 14.88
CA LEU A 324 15.54 -4.75 15.21
C LEU A 324 15.38 -4.54 16.72
N ALA A 325 15.72 -5.53 17.54
CA ALA A 325 15.70 -5.40 19.00
C ALA A 325 16.61 -4.26 19.49
N ASN A 326 17.83 -4.17 18.97
CA ASN A 326 18.77 -3.11 19.32
C ASN A 326 18.24 -1.71 18.93
N LYS A 327 17.53 -1.59 17.77
CA LYS A 327 16.90 -0.32 17.35
C LYS A 327 15.72 0.05 18.25
N ILE A 328 14.94 -0.92 18.71
CA ILE A 328 13.87 -0.71 19.69
C ILE A 328 14.44 -0.20 21.01
N ASP A 329 15.47 -0.88 21.53
CA ASP A 329 16.17 -0.48 22.77
C ASP A 329 16.74 0.94 22.64
N TYR A 330 17.38 1.26 21.50
CA TYR A 330 17.90 2.58 21.24
C TYR A 330 16.85 3.69 21.40
N TRP A 331 15.68 3.54 20.75
CA TRP A 331 14.62 4.53 20.84
C TRP A 331 13.94 4.58 22.21
N TYR A 332 13.89 3.46 22.92
CA TYR A 332 13.41 3.42 24.31
C TYR A 332 14.33 4.22 25.24
N GLU A 333 15.64 4.11 25.08
CA GLU A 333 16.66 4.74 25.92
C GLU A 333 16.87 6.23 25.58
N ASN A 334 16.61 6.66 24.33
CA ASN A 334 16.89 8.02 23.84
C ASN A 334 15.60 8.84 23.61
N LYS A 335 14.83 9.07 24.66
CA LYS A 335 13.49 9.68 24.59
C LYS A 335 13.50 11.12 24.06
N GLU A 336 14.51 11.93 24.34
CA GLU A 336 14.60 13.30 23.82
C GLU A 336 14.88 13.31 22.32
N GLU A 337 15.72 12.40 21.84
CA GLU A 337 15.94 12.24 20.40
C GLU A 337 14.69 11.71 19.72
N LEU A 338 13.96 10.78 20.36
CA LEU A 338 12.69 10.26 19.86
C LEU A 338 11.69 11.40 19.61
N LYS A 339 11.53 12.34 20.56
CA LYS A 339 10.64 13.51 20.39
C LYS A 339 11.05 14.39 19.22
N ASN A 340 12.35 14.61 19.02
CA ASN A 340 12.85 15.38 17.88
C ASN A 340 12.52 14.67 16.55
N TYR A 341 12.67 13.33 16.52
CA TYR A 341 12.33 12.54 15.32
C TYR A 341 10.83 12.43 15.07
N GLN A 342 10.01 12.45 16.11
CA GLN A 342 8.54 12.54 15.97
C GLN A 342 8.14 13.77 15.15
N LYS A 343 8.75 14.94 15.45
CA LYS A 343 8.52 16.16 14.68
C LYS A 343 9.02 16.05 13.23
N LYS A 344 10.26 15.58 13.03
CA LYS A 344 10.84 15.41 11.68
C LYS A 344 9.96 14.50 10.80
N TYR A 345 9.44 13.42 11.36
CA TYR A 345 8.58 12.50 10.63
C TYR A 345 7.18 13.06 10.36
N TYR A 346 6.63 13.82 11.32
CA TYR A 346 5.40 14.57 11.06
C TYR A 346 5.59 15.54 9.89
N ASP A 347 6.66 16.33 9.88
CA ASP A 347 6.96 17.29 8.80
C ASP A 347 7.18 16.58 7.45
N LEU A 348 7.88 15.44 7.44
CA LEU A 348 8.02 14.59 6.25
C LEU A 348 6.65 14.15 5.72
N GLY A 349 5.76 13.72 6.61
CA GLY A 349 4.40 13.30 6.26
C GLY A 349 3.57 14.40 5.62
N GLN A 350 3.72 15.66 6.08
CA GLN A 350 3.04 16.82 5.47
C GLN A 350 3.48 17.05 4.01
N GLY A 351 4.69 16.61 3.64
CA GLY A 351 5.18 16.62 2.27
C GLY A 351 4.50 15.59 1.35
N LEU A 352 3.89 14.56 1.91
CA LEU A 352 3.34 13.39 1.22
C LEU A 352 1.80 13.34 1.21
N LEU A 353 1.13 14.47 1.43
CA LEU A 353 -0.33 14.51 1.47
C LEU A 353 -0.95 14.16 0.11
N LEU A 354 -2.03 13.40 0.15
CA LEU A 354 -2.74 12.84 -1.00
C LEU A 354 -3.11 13.89 -2.06
N TYR A 355 -3.56 15.07 -1.65
CA TYR A 355 -3.94 16.11 -2.59
C TYR A 355 -2.77 16.58 -3.47
N LYS A 356 -1.52 16.58 -2.96
CA LYS A 356 -0.31 16.88 -3.76
C LYS A 356 -0.05 15.81 -4.80
N SER A 357 -0.25 14.55 -4.43
CA SER A 357 -0.14 13.42 -5.36
C SER A 357 -1.23 13.49 -6.44
N ALA A 358 -2.46 13.81 -6.06
CA ALA A 358 -3.59 13.95 -6.98
C ALA A 358 -3.35 15.09 -7.97
N ASP A 359 -2.89 16.26 -7.50
CA ASP A 359 -2.55 17.40 -8.37
C ASP A 359 -1.43 17.02 -9.37
N SER A 360 -0.39 16.33 -8.89
CA SER A 360 0.68 15.84 -9.76
C SER A 360 0.17 14.85 -10.82
N MET A 361 -0.74 13.94 -10.46
CA MET A 361 -1.33 13.01 -11.43
C MET A 361 -2.19 13.71 -12.47
N LEU A 362 -3.00 14.69 -12.06
CA LEU A 362 -3.85 15.45 -12.97
C LEU A 362 -3.02 16.22 -14.00
N LEU A 363 -1.94 16.88 -13.58
CA LEU A 363 -1.01 17.55 -14.51
C LEU A 363 -0.45 16.57 -15.54
N LYS A 364 -0.07 15.35 -15.12
CA LYS A 364 0.44 14.33 -16.04
C LYS A 364 -0.64 13.78 -16.97
N PHE A 365 -1.87 13.67 -16.51
CA PHE A 365 -3.00 13.29 -17.37
C PHE A 365 -3.26 14.35 -18.44
N GLU A 366 -3.21 15.64 -18.09
CA GLU A 366 -3.36 16.75 -19.03
C GLU A 366 -2.24 16.76 -20.08
N GLU A 367 -0.98 16.55 -19.66
CA GLU A 367 0.16 16.41 -20.57
C GLU A 367 -0.09 15.30 -21.61
N ILE A 368 -0.51 14.11 -21.14
CA ILE A 368 -0.75 12.92 -21.99
C ILE A 368 -1.93 13.12 -22.94
N VAL A 369 -3.03 13.72 -22.48
CA VAL A 369 -4.18 14.03 -23.34
C VAL A 369 -3.75 15.00 -24.44
N ASN A 370 -2.98 16.04 -24.10
CA ASN A 370 -2.48 17.03 -25.08
C ASN A 370 -1.47 16.43 -26.07
N GLU A 371 -0.64 15.48 -25.66
CA GLU A 371 0.27 14.73 -26.54
C GLU A 371 -0.48 13.85 -27.53
N ASN A 372 -1.62 13.28 -27.13
CA ASN A 372 -2.43 12.38 -27.96
C ASN A 372 -3.29 13.10 -29.02
N ILE A 373 -3.54 14.41 -28.83
CA ILE A 373 -4.30 15.23 -29.79
C ILE A 373 -3.41 15.69 -30.95
N LYS A 374 -2.10 15.72 -30.78
CA LYS A 374 -1.11 16.08 -31.82
C LYS A 374 -0.78 14.90 -32.71
#